data_aa8661db72e7aee2dcbfff8028b5754c
#
_entry.id   aa8661db72e7aee2dcbfff8028b5754c
#
_cell.length_a   1.000
_cell.length_b   1.000
_cell.length_c   1.000
_cell.angle_alpha   90.00
_cell.angle_beta   90.00
_cell.angle_gamma   90.00
#
_symmetry.space_group_name_H-M   'P 1'
#
loop_
_entity.id
_entity.type
_entity.pdbx_description
1 polymer ?
#
loop_
_entity_poly.entity_id
_entity_poly.type
_entity_poly.pdbx_seq_one_letter_code
_entity_poly.pdbx_strand_id
1 'polypeptide(L)'
;MTTAEDIQSILQREANAILNIPISDAFEKAISLIVEQVHRKKGKLVTSGMGKAGQIAMNIATTFCSTGIPSVFLHPSEAQHGDLGVLQENDLMLVISNSGKTREILELLVLASRLQPDLRFIVITGNPDS
;
A
#
# COMPACT_ATOMS: atom_id res chain seq x y z
N MET A 1 -18.74 -33.47 -3.85
CA MET A 1 -18.97 -32.19 -3.14
C MET A 1 -19.93 -31.33 -3.97
N THR A 2 -20.87 -30.66 -3.34
CA THR A 2 -21.82 -29.80 -4.05
C THR A 2 -21.23 -28.40 -4.25
N THR A 3 -21.83 -27.64 -5.17
CA THR A 3 -21.45 -26.23 -5.39
C THR A 3 -21.60 -25.40 -4.10
N ALA A 4 -22.67 -25.66 -3.33
CA ALA A 4 -22.88 -24.97 -2.07
C ALA A 4 -21.78 -25.27 -1.05
N GLU A 5 -21.32 -26.52 -0.99
CA GLU A 5 -20.20 -26.90 -0.11
C GLU A 5 -18.90 -26.28 -0.55
N ASP A 6 -18.67 -26.15 -1.85
CA ASP A 6 -17.49 -25.46 -2.39
C ASP A 6 -17.49 -23.99 -2.00
N ILE A 7 -18.63 -23.32 -2.16
CA ILE A 7 -18.79 -21.92 -1.77
C ILE A 7 -18.53 -21.75 -0.27
N GLN A 8 -19.13 -22.62 0.55
CA GLN A 8 -18.94 -22.58 2.00
C GLN A 8 -17.46 -22.73 2.37
N SER A 9 -16.77 -23.66 1.71
CA SER A 9 -15.34 -23.91 1.93
C SER A 9 -14.49 -22.69 1.58
N ILE A 10 -14.79 -22.01 0.48
CA ILE A 10 -14.08 -20.80 0.06
C ILE A 10 -14.29 -19.70 1.10
N LEU A 11 -15.53 -19.44 1.50
CA LEU A 11 -15.86 -18.42 2.49
C LEU A 11 -15.15 -18.70 3.82
N GLN A 12 -15.13 -19.95 4.25
CA GLN A 12 -14.49 -20.33 5.51
C GLN A 12 -12.97 -20.11 5.46
N ARG A 13 -12.35 -20.47 4.34
CA ARG A 13 -10.90 -20.24 4.18
C ARG A 13 -10.55 -18.76 4.18
N GLU A 14 -11.38 -17.94 3.53
CA GLU A 14 -11.16 -16.51 3.52
C GLU A 14 -11.35 -15.88 4.90
N ALA A 15 -12.39 -16.30 5.62
CA ALA A 15 -12.62 -15.85 6.99
C ALA A 15 -11.45 -16.22 7.90
N ASN A 16 -10.96 -17.46 7.79
CA ASN A 16 -9.82 -17.91 8.56
C ASN A 16 -8.56 -17.13 8.24
N ALA A 17 -8.32 -16.80 6.97
CA ALA A 17 -7.18 -16.02 6.56
C ALA A 17 -7.20 -14.62 7.21
N ILE A 18 -8.36 -13.99 7.25
CA ILE A 18 -8.53 -12.68 7.90
C ILE A 18 -8.28 -12.79 9.41
N LEU A 19 -8.87 -13.81 10.05
CA LEU A 19 -8.72 -14.00 11.50
C LEU A 19 -7.28 -14.31 11.91
N ASN A 20 -6.49 -14.87 10.99
CA ASN A 20 -5.11 -15.25 11.25
C ASN A 20 -4.09 -14.18 10.85
N ILE A 21 -4.53 -12.98 10.48
CA ILE A 21 -3.60 -11.87 10.21
C ILE A 21 -2.84 -11.57 11.51
N PRO A 22 -1.50 -11.66 11.49
CA PRO A 22 -0.72 -11.38 12.70
C PRO A 22 -0.81 -9.90 13.05
N ILE A 23 -1.23 -9.62 14.28
CA ILE A 23 -1.30 -8.25 14.78
C ILE A 23 -0.01 -7.97 15.51
N SER A 24 0.77 -7.02 14.99
CA SER A 24 2.05 -6.62 15.57
C SER A 24 2.06 -5.11 15.78
N ASP A 25 3.13 -4.60 16.35
CA ASP A 25 3.32 -3.15 16.53
C ASP A 25 3.47 -2.40 15.20
N ALA A 26 3.64 -3.13 14.09
CA ALA A 26 3.69 -2.53 12.74
C ALA A 26 2.42 -1.75 12.41
N PHE A 27 1.25 -2.22 12.86
CA PHE A 27 -0.01 -1.50 12.65
C PHE A 27 0.01 -0.14 13.34
N GLU A 28 0.45 -0.11 14.59
CA GLU A 28 0.54 1.13 15.36
C GLU A 28 1.54 2.09 14.75
N LYS A 29 2.67 1.58 14.30
CA LYS A 29 3.70 2.37 13.61
C LYS A 29 3.18 2.96 12.32
N ALA A 30 2.44 2.19 11.52
CA ALA A 30 1.84 2.66 10.27
C ALA A 30 0.84 3.78 10.54
N ILE A 31 -0.03 3.61 11.52
CA ILE A 31 -1.00 4.63 11.91
C ILE A 31 -0.28 5.91 12.34
N SER A 32 0.76 5.78 13.16
CA SER A 32 1.55 6.92 13.62
C SER A 32 2.21 7.67 12.48
N LEU A 33 2.73 6.95 11.48
CA LEU A 33 3.30 7.56 10.27
C LEU A 33 2.26 8.35 9.49
N ILE A 34 1.06 7.80 9.33
CA ILE A 34 -0.01 8.49 8.61
C ILE A 34 -0.40 9.77 9.35
N VAL A 35 -0.59 9.69 10.66
CA VAL A 35 -0.94 10.85 11.47
C VAL A 35 0.15 11.92 11.38
N GLU A 36 1.42 11.54 11.50
CA GLU A 36 2.53 12.48 11.47
C GLU A 36 2.69 13.14 10.10
N GLN A 37 2.76 12.34 9.05
CA GLN A 37 3.07 12.85 7.71
C GLN A 37 1.88 13.55 7.06
N VAL A 38 0.68 13.00 7.19
CA VAL A 38 -0.48 13.53 6.48
C VAL A 38 -1.25 14.53 7.33
N HIS A 39 -1.52 14.19 8.58
CA HIS A 39 -2.33 15.06 9.42
C HIS A 39 -1.54 16.25 9.96
N ARG A 40 -0.35 16.01 10.51
CA ARG A 40 0.46 17.08 11.13
C ARG A 40 1.28 17.85 10.12
N LYS A 41 2.02 17.16 9.26
CA LYS A 41 2.92 17.80 8.29
C LYS A 41 2.23 18.19 6.99
N LYS A 42 0.95 17.86 6.82
CA LYS A 42 0.16 18.22 5.64
C LYS A 42 0.65 17.63 4.33
N GLY A 43 1.32 16.49 4.40
CA GLY A 43 1.61 15.67 3.23
C GLY A 43 0.38 14.89 2.78
N LYS A 44 0.57 14.01 1.81
CA LYS A 44 -0.48 13.10 1.36
C LYS A 44 0.00 11.66 1.38
N LEU A 45 -0.92 10.72 1.33
CA LEU A 45 -0.63 9.32 1.19
C LEU A 45 -0.59 8.97 -0.31
N VAL A 46 0.52 8.40 -0.76
CA VAL A 46 0.65 7.94 -2.15
C VAL A 46 0.68 6.41 -2.12
N THR A 47 -0.33 5.79 -2.73
CA THR A 47 -0.42 4.34 -2.76
C THR A 47 0.06 3.80 -4.10
N SER A 48 0.63 2.60 -4.11
CA SER A 48 1.11 1.99 -5.35
C SER A 48 1.10 0.47 -5.28
N GLY A 49 1.01 -0.15 -6.43
CA GLY A 49 1.03 -1.59 -6.60
C GLY A 49 0.82 -1.96 -8.05
N MET A 50 1.18 -3.19 -8.41
CA MET A 50 1.01 -3.72 -9.76
C MET A 50 -0.13 -4.72 -9.82
N GLY A 51 -0.85 -4.78 -10.95
CA GLY A 51 -1.92 -5.75 -11.18
C GLY A 51 -3.01 -5.68 -10.11
N LYS A 52 -3.32 -6.80 -9.49
CA LYS A 52 -4.36 -6.87 -8.44
C LYS A 52 -3.97 -6.08 -7.20
N ALA A 53 -2.70 -6.09 -6.83
CA ALA A 53 -2.19 -5.27 -5.73
C ALA A 53 -2.39 -3.78 -6.04
N GLY A 54 -2.23 -3.38 -7.31
CA GLY A 54 -2.51 -2.02 -7.75
C GLY A 54 -3.98 -1.64 -7.60
N GLN A 55 -4.90 -2.55 -7.90
CA GLN A 55 -6.34 -2.31 -7.70
C GLN A 55 -6.68 -2.11 -6.24
N ILE A 56 -6.06 -2.89 -5.36
CA ILE A 56 -6.23 -2.73 -3.91
C ILE A 56 -5.66 -1.37 -3.46
N ALA A 57 -4.49 -0.99 -3.96
CA ALA A 57 -3.88 0.30 -3.66
C ALA A 57 -4.75 1.48 -4.10
N MET A 58 -5.40 1.36 -5.26
CA MET A 58 -6.36 2.37 -5.73
C MET A 58 -7.56 2.48 -4.78
N ASN A 59 -8.11 1.34 -4.34
CA ASN A 59 -9.22 1.32 -3.40
C ASN A 59 -8.84 1.92 -2.04
N ILE A 60 -7.64 1.66 -1.57
CA ILE A 60 -7.12 2.25 -0.34
C ILE A 60 -7.06 3.77 -0.47
N ALA A 61 -6.51 4.29 -1.56
CA ALA A 61 -6.44 5.73 -1.79
C ALA A 61 -7.83 6.37 -1.79
N THR A 62 -8.78 5.76 -2.48
CA THR A 62 -10.16 6.25 -2.55
C THR A 62 -10.81 6.24 -1.16
N THR A 63 -10.60 5.18 -0.40
CA THR A 63 -11.18 5.05 0.95
C THR A 63 -10.61 6.12 1.89
N PHE A 64 -9.30 6.34 1.86
CA PHE A 64 -8.69 7.38 2.69
C PHE A 64 -9.21 8.77 2.30
N CYS A 65 -9.30 9.06 1.01
CA CYS A 65 -9.87 10.33 0.56
C CYS A 65 -11.27 10.55 1.10
N SER A 66 -12.10 9.50 1.11
CA SER A 66 -13.47 9.60 1.63
C SER A 66 -13.54 9.87 3.13
N THR A 67 -12.47 9.62 3.85
CA THR A 67 -12.36 9.89 5.29
C THR A 67 -11.62 11.18 5.61
N GLY A 68 -11.28 11.96 4.59
CA GLY A 68 -10.60 13.25 4.77
C GLY A 68 -9.08 13.17 4.79
N ILE A 69 -8.50 12.02 4.45
CA ILE A 69 -7.05 11.85 4.36
C ILE A 69 -6.65 11.97 2.89
N PRO A 70 -5.93 13.03 2.49
CA PRO A 70 -5.52 13.21 1.09
C PRO A 70 -4.67 12.03 0.63
N SER A 71 -5.13 11.35 -0.41
CA SER A 71 -4.47 10.16 -0.93
C SER A 71 -4.58 10.11 -2.44
N VAL A 72 -3.56 9.57 -3.08
CA VAL A 72 -3.53 9.38 -4.53
C VAL A 72 -2.83 8.08 -4.87
N PHE A 73 -3.33 7.40 -5.89
CA PHE A 73 -2.68 6.22 -6.44
C PHE A 73 -1.64 6.64 -7.48
N LEU A 74 -0.44 6.04 -7.41
CA LEU A 74 0.63 6.23 -8.38
C LEU A 74 0.97 4.87 -9.00
N HIS A 75 0.69 4.70 -10.29
CA HIS A 75 1.05 3.45 -10.96
C HIS A 75 2.57 3.36 -11.12
N PRO A 76 3.21 2.24 -10.73
CA PRO A 76 4.68 2.15 -10.75
C PRO A 76 5.29 2.37 -12.13
N SER A 77 4.65 1.88 -13.18
CA SER A 77 5.13 2.07 -14.56
C SER A 77 5.03 3.52 -15.01
N GLU A 78 3.94 4.20 -14.64
CA GLU A 78 3.74 5.61 -14.98
C GLU A 78 4.71 6.52 -14.21
N ALA A 79 5.10 6.11 -13.00
CA ALA A 79 6.11 6.84 -12.23
C ALA A 79 7.43 6.94 -12.98
N GLN A 80 7.81 5.90 -13.71
CA GLN A 80 9.02 5.89 -14.52
C GLN A 80 8.92 6.79 -15.75
N HIS A 81 7.70 7.16 -16.15
CA HIS A 81 7.42 7.97 -17.34
C HIS A 81 6.99 9.40 -17.00
N GLY A 82 7.26 9.87 -15.80
CA GLY A 82 7.04 11.26 -15.43
C GLY A 82 6.08 11.51 -14.28
N ASP A 83 5.25 10.55 -13.91
CA ASP A 83 4.24 10.75 -12.85
C ASP A 83 4.86 10.81 -11.45
N LEU A 84 6.14 10.50 -11.31
CA LEU A 84 6.84 10.54 -10.02
C LEU A 84 6.81 11.93 -9.38
N GLY A 85 6.65 12.97 -10.20
CA GLY A 85 6.52 14.35 -9.72
C GLY A 85 5.33 14.61 -8.82
N VAL A 86 4.37 13.67 -8.72
CA VAL A 86 3.27 13.77 -7.76
C VAL A 86 3.78 13.72 -6.32
N LEU A 87 4.93 13.10 -6.10
CA LEU A 87 5.55 13.03 -4.77
C LEU A 87 6.11 14.39 -4.36
N GLN A 88 5.76 14.80 -3.16
CA GLN A 88 6.19 16.06 -2.59
C GLN A 88 6.77 15.86 -1.20
N GLU A 89 7.37 16.91 -0.67
CA GLU A 89 7.85 16.90 0.71
C GLU A 89 6.75 16.53 1.69
N ASN A 90 7.09 15.73 2.70
CA ASN A 90 6.18 15.23 3.73
C ASN A 90 5.18 14.17 3.27
N ASP A 91 5.26 13.71 2.04
CA ASP A 91 4.42 12.60 1.59
C ASP A 91 4.84 11.28 2.23
N LEU A 92 3.91 10.35 2.25
CA LEU A 92 4.11 8.99 2.74
C LEU A 92 3.66 8.04 1.64
N MET A 93 4.48 7.03 1.34
CA MET A 93 4.09 6.02 0.37
C MET A 93 3.64 4.74 1.05
N LEU A 94 2.53 4.18 0.54
CA LEU A 94 2.05 2.86 0.92
C LEU A 94 2.08 1.99 -0.32
N VAL A 95 2.92 0.96 -0.33
CA VAL A 95 3.07 0.05 -1.45
C VAL A 95 2.61 -1.35 -1.10
N ILE A 96 2.03 -2.03 -2.08
CA ILE A 96 1.54 -3.40 -1.90
C ILE A 96 2.28 -4.31 -2.88
N SER A 97 2.93 -5.34 -2.37
CA SER A 97 3.60 -6.35 -3.18
C SER A 97 3.57 -7.69 -2.46
N ASN A 98 2.75 -8.61 -2.95
CA ASN A 98 2.62 -9.92 -2.29
C ASN A 98 3.96 -10.65 -2.19
N SER A 99 4.74 -10.70 -3.27
CA SER A 99 6.06 -11.33 -3.26
C SER A 99 7.12 -10.51 -2.53
N GLY A 100 6.93 -9.20 -2.44
CA GLY A 100 7.94 -8.27 -1.98
C GLY A 100 9.10 -8.11 -2.95
N LYS A 101 9.00 -8.71 -4.14
CA LYS A 101 10.06 -8.74 -5.15
C LYS A 101 9.59 -8.21 -6.51
N THR A 102 8.44 -7.56 -6.56
CA THR A 102 7.91 -6.97 -7.79
C THR A 102 8.90 -5.92 -8.30
N ARG A 103 9.45 -6.15 -9.49
CA ARG A 103 10.51 -5.32 -10.05
C ARG A 103 10.11 -3.86 -10.14
N GLU A 104 8.92 -3.59 -10.65
CA GLU A 104 8.41 -2.24 -10.82
C GLU A 104 8.29 -1.50 -9.48
N ILE A 105 7.93 -2.22 -8.44
CA ILE A 105 7.84 -1.65 -7.07
C ILE A 105 9.24 -1.35 -6.54
N LEU A 106 10.20 -2.26 -6.70
CA LEU A 106 11.57 -2.04 -6.24
C LEU A 106 12.20 -0.85 -6.96
N GLU A 107 11.98 -0.72 -8.26
CA GLU A 107 12.45 0.43 -9.03
C GLU A 107 11.80 1.73 -8.56
N LEU A 108 10.48 1.68 -8.30
CA LEU A 108 9.74 2.83 -7.77
C LEU A 108 10.32 3.31 -6.45
N LEU A 109 10.60 2.40 -5.52
CA LEU A 109 11.16 2.74 -4.21
C LEU A 109 12.52 3.45 -4.35
N VAL A 110 13.36 2.97 -5.25
CA VAL A 110 14.67 3.59 -5.52
C VAL A 110 14.50 5.00 -6.07
N LEU A 111 13.66 5.16 -7.09
CA LEU A 111 13.44 6.47 -7.74
C LEU A 111 12.78 7.46 -6.78
N ALA A 112 11.80 7.02 -6.03
CA ALA A 112 11.09 7.86 -5.06
C ALA A 112 12.04 8.33 -3.95
N SER A 113 12.92 7.45 -3.46
CA SER A 113 13.89 7.79 -2.42
C SER A 113 14.93 8.78 -2.91
N ARG A 114 15.26 8.74 -4.21
CA ARG A 114 16.18 9.74 -4.80
C ARG A 114 15.54 11.10 -4.92
N LEU A 115 14.25 11.12 -5.28
CA LEU A 115 13.51 12.37 -5.43
C LEU A 115 13.23 13.02 -4.07
N GLN A 116 12.85 12.22 -3.09
CA GLN A 116 12.51 12.65 -1.73
C GLN A 116 13.29 11.78 -0.73
N PRO A 117 14.53 12.21 -0.35
CA PRO A 117 15.39 11.38 0.51
C PRO A 117 14.80 11.05 1.88
N ASP A 118 13.90 11.89 2.40
CA ASP A 118 13.28 11.67 3.71
C ASP A 118 11.93 10.94 3.61
N LEU A 119 11.57 10.46 2.43
CA LEU A 119 10.30 9.76 2.19
C LEU A 119 10.22 8.49 3.05
N ARG A 120 9.09 8.32 3.71
CA ARG A 120 8.81 7.15 4.54
C ARG A 120 7.88 6.21 3.77
N PHE A 121 7.96 4.93 4.10
CA PHE A 121 7.21 3.89 3.41
C PHE A 121 6.46 3.00 4.39
N ILE A 122 5.24 2.60 3.99
CA ILE A 122 4.50 1.50 4.59
C ILE A 122 4.42 0.43 3.50
N VAL A 123 4.81 -0.79 3.82
CA VAL A 123 4.79 -1.91 2.86
C VAL A 123 3.84 -2.99 3.35
N ILE A 124 2.88 -3.36 2.49
CA ILE A 124 2.01 -4.51 2.73
C ILE A 124 2.52 -5.62 1.83
N THR A 125 3.00 -6.69 2.45
CA THR A 125 3.61 -7.79 1.71
C THR A 125 3.26 -9.14 2.36
N GLY A 126 3.19 -10.18 1.53
CA GLY A 126 3.08 -11.56 2.02
C GLY A 126 4.43 -12.20 2.29
N ASN A 127 5.52 -11.48 2.04
CA ASN A 127 6.88 -11.98 2.22
C ASN A 127 7.67 -11.06 3.15
N PRO A 128 7.70 -11.35 4.46
CA PRO A 128 8.38 -10.48 5.43
C PRO A 128 9.90 -10.44 5.26
N ASP A 129 10.46 -11.38 4.51
CA ASP A 129 11.91 -11.47 4.31
C ASP A 129 12.38 -10.78 3.02
N SER A 130 11.48 -10.13 2.31
CA SER A 130 11.81 -9.44 1.07
C SER A 130 12.45 -8.08 1.29
#